data_58e4ad156e536e8282e0368bd4fd0672
#
_entry.id   58e4ad156e536e8282e0368bd4fd0672
#
_cell.length_a   1.000
_cell.length_b   1.000
_cell.length_c   1.000
_cell.angle_alpha   90.00
_cell.angle_beta   90.00
_cell.angle_gamma   90.00
#
_symmetry.space_group_name_H-M   'P 1'
#
loop_
_entity.id
_entity.type
_entity.pdbx_description
1 polymer ?
#
loop_
_entity_poly.entity_id
_entity_poly.type
_entity_poly.pdbx_seq_one_letter_code
_entity_poly.pdbx_strand_id
1 'polypeptide(L)'
;MDFTASDTARLTGISVRSINTIYIKLRQKIAIQCEEVSPFHGVIELDESYFGAHRVRGKRGRGASGKTIVFGLLKRNENVYTEIVPDCSKATLQGIIRGHIELDSVINTDGWRGYDGLVDIGFDKYFRVNHGNNEFACGERHINGIESFWGYAKKRLMKFNGIDKKMFYLHLKETEYRFNHRHDNLYLDLLKLLRKNPL
;
A
#
# COMPACT_ATOMS: atom_id res chain seq x y z
N MET A 1 -16.76 9.14 5.72
CA MET A 1 -17.23 8.75 4.39
C MET A 1 -16.16 9.09 3.36
N ASP A 2 -16.11 8.39 2.25
CA ASP A 2 -15.08 8.55 1.21
C ASP A 2 -15.73 9.11 -0.07
N PHE A 3 -16.01 10.41 -0.07
CA PHE A 3 -16.70 11.10 -1.15
C PHE A 3 -15.77 11.46 -2.31
N THR A 4 -16.31 11.44 -3.54
CA THR A 4 -15.64 12.06 -4.69
C THR A 4 -15.67 13.59 -4.59
N ALA A 5 -14.82 14.27 -5.35
CA ALA A 5 -14.84 15.74 -5.39
C ALA A 5 -16.20 16.29 -5.89
N SER A 6 -16.86 15.59 -6.82
CA SER A 6 -18.18 15.96 -7.33
C SER A 6 -19.27 15.82 -6.27
N ASP A 7 -19.22 14.75 -5.47
CA ASP A 7 -20.18 14.54 -4.37
C ASP A 7 -20.00 15.60 -3.28
N THR A 8 -18.75 15.89 -2.91
CA THR A 8 -18.43 16.92 -1.92
C THR A 8 -18.86 18.31 -2.41
N ALA A 9 -18.63 18.63 -3.67
CA ALA A 9 -19.07 19.89 -4.27
C ALA A 9 -20.60 20.06 -4.19
N ARG A 10 -21.36 18.99 -4.47
CA ARG A 10 -22.83 19.01 -4.33
C ARG A 10 -23.30 19.22 -2.89
N LEU A 11 -22.59 18.64 -1.93
CA LEU A 11 -22.94 18.76 -0.50
C LEU A 11 -22.59 20.12 0.09
N THR A 12 -21.52 20.76 -0.37
CA THR A 12 -20.97 21.97 0.23
C THR A 12 -21.26 23.25 -0.55
N GLY A 13 -21.70 23.15 -1.80
CA GLY A 13 -21.84 24.29 -2.71
C GLY A 13 -20.52 24.84 -3.24
N ILE A 14 -19.38 24.25 -2.88
CA ILE A 14 -18.05 24.66 -3.33
C ILE A 14 -17.77 24.05 -4.70
N SER A 15 -17.04 24.79 -5.58
CA SER A 15 -16.72 24.28 -6.92
C SER A 15 -15.90 22.98 -6.88
N VAL A 16 -16.13 22.07 -7.84
CA VAL A 16 -15.36 20.81 -7.98
C VAL A 16 -13.87 21.08 -8.07
N ARG A 17 -13.48 22.19 -8.76
CA ARG A 17 -12.07 22.61 -8.88
C ARG A 17 -11.46 22.92 -7.51
N SER A 18 -12.16 23.68 -6.69
CA SER A 18 -11.69 24.04 -5.34
C SER A 18 -11.60 22.81 -4.44
N ILE A 19 -12.59 21.90 -4.49
CA ILE A 19 -12.56 20.65 -3.75
C ILE A 19 -11.38 19.78 -4.18
N ASN A 20 -11.10 19.66 -5.48
CA ASN A 20 -9.94 18.92 -5.94
C ASN A 20 -8.62 19.51 -5.40
N THR A 21 -8.49 20.85 -5.39
CA THR A 21 -7.31 21.51 -4.82
C THR A 21 -7.15 21.18 -3.32
N ILE A 22 -8.23 21.25 -2.56
CA ILE A 22 -8.23 20.90 -1.14
C ILE A 22 -7.84 19.43 -0.95
N TYR A 23 -8.42 18.52 -1.73
CA TYR A 23 -8.12 17.09 -1.65
C TYR A 23 -6.66 16.76 -1.98
N ILE A 24 -6.07 17.43 -2.97
CA ILE A 24 -4.65 17.27 -3.30
C ILE A 24 -3.79 17.68 -2.11
N LYS A 25 -4.05 18.84 -1.52
CA LYS A 25 -3.31 19.31 -0.34
C LYS A 25 -3.46 18.37 0.87
N LEU A 26 -4.67 17.88 1.14
CA LEU A 26 -4.92 16.90 2.19
C LEU A 26 -4.13 15.61 1.96
N ARG A 27 -4.15 15.07 0.73
CA ARG A 27 -3.39 13.88 0.36
C ARG A 27 -1.88 14.07 0.50
N GLN A 28 -1.37 15.26 0.16
CA GLN A 28 0.05 15.58 0.36
C GLN A 28 0.44 15.53 1.84
N LYS A 29 -0.40 16.08 2.74
CA LYS A 29 -0.17 16.01 4.19
C LYS A 29 -0.22 14.57 4.71
N ILE A 30 -1.20 13.80 4.26
CA ILE A 30 -1.32 12.36 4.58
C ILE A 30 -0.10 11.60 4.08
N ALA A 31 0.36 11.84 2.85
CA ALA A 31 1.52 11.16 2.29
C ALA A 31 2.79 11.42 3.11
N ILE A 32 3.04 12.68 3.52
CA ILE A 32 4.16 13.01 4.41
C ILE A 32 4.08 12.21 5.71
N GLN A 33 2.90 12.14 6.33
CA GLN A 33 2.73 11.36 7.57
C GLN A 33 2.95 9.86 7.36
N CYS A 34 2.55 9.31 6.22
CA CYS A 34 2.79 7.90 5.90
C CYS A 34 4.28 7.58 5.70
N GLU A 35 5.09 8.55 5.28
CA GLU A 35 6.54 8.36 5.13
C GLU A 35 7.32 8.49 6.46
N GLU A 36 6.71 9.05 7.52
CA GLU A 36 7.30 9.18 8.85
C GLU A 36 7.21 7.89 9.69
N VAL A 37 6.93 6.74 9.05
CA VAL A 37 6.75 5.46 9.75
C VAL A 37 8.11 4.93 10.22
N SER A 38 8.19 4.56 11.51
CA SER A 38 9.35 3.85 12.08
C SER A 38 9.51 2.46 11.46
N PRO A 39 10.74 1.89 11.45
CA PRO A 39 10.96 0.54 10.96
C PRO A 39 10.00 -0.48 11.59
N PHE A 40 9.54 -1.42 10.80
CA PHE A 40 8.67 -2.48 11.28
C PHE A 40 9.46 -3.54 12.03
N HIS A 41 8.89 -4.02 13.10
CA HIS A 41 9.43 -5.08 13.95
C HIS A 41 8.36 -6.15 14.17
N GLY A 42 8.75 -7.42 14.31
CA GLY A 42 7.85 -8.54 14.58
C GLY A 42 7.53 -9.37 13.34
N VAL A 43 6.27 -9.76 13.14
CA VAL A 43 5.87 -10.58 11.99
C VAL A 43 5.43 -9.69 10.84
N ILE A 44 6.16 -9.73 9.75
CA ILE A 44 5.97 -8.88 8.57
C ILE A 44 5.55 -9.74 7.38
N GLU A 45 4.52 -9.30 6.67
CA GLU A 45 4.06 -9.88 5.41
C GLU A 45 4.50 -8.98 4.26
N LEU A 46 5.12 -9.56 3.23
CA LEU A 46 5.57 -8.86 2.03
C LEU A 46 4.87 -9.42 0.80
N ASP A 47 4.40 -8.53 -0.06
CA ASP A 47 3.80 -8.89 -1.34
C ASP A 47 3.82 -7.69 -2.30
N GLU A 48 3.70 -7.96 -3.61
CA GLU A 48 3.54 -6.92 -4.61
C GLU A 48 2.16 -6.98 -5.26
N SER A 49 1.66 -5.81 -5.67
CA SER A 49 0.39 -5.70 -6.40
C SER A 49 0.49 -4.77 -7.59
N TYR A 50 -0.31 -5.07 -8.62
CA TYR A 50 -0.28 -4.38 -9.91
C TYR A 50 -1.56 -3.56 -10.08
N PHE A 51 -1.41 -2.25 -10.29
CA PHE A 51 -2.49 -1.30 -10.47
C PHE A 51 -2.48 -0.71 -11.89
N GLY A 52 -3.66 -0.57 -12.49
CA GLY A 52 -3.84 -0.03 -13.83
C GLY A 52 -5.02 -0.65 -14.55
N ALA A 53 -5.18 -0.36 -15.85
CA ALA A 53 -6.30 -0.83 -16.65
C ALA A 53 -6.44 -2.35 -16.63
N HIS A 54 -7.69 -2.83 -16.56
CA HIS A 54 -8.01 -4.25 -16.37
C HIS A 54 -7.57 -5.14 -17.56
N ARG A 55 -7.46 -4.59 -18.79
CA ARG A 55 -6.93 -5.28 -19.98
C ARG A 55 -6.40 -4.29 -21.02
N VAL A 56 -5.16 -4.47 -21.42
CA VAL A 56 -4.70 -4.05 -22.74
C VAL A 56 -4.86 -5.24 -23.68
N ARG A 57 -5.65 -5.10 -24.75
CA ARG A 57 -5.88 -6.15 -25.76
C ARG A 57 -4.53 -6.70 -26.25
N GLY A 58 -4.33 -8.00 -26.18
CA GLY A 58 -3.16 -8.67 -26.74
C GLY A 58 -1.99 -8.98 -25.80
N LYS A 59 -1.95 -8.50 -24.55
CA LYS A 59 -0.87 -8.83 -23.60
C LYS A 59 -1.44 -9.50 -22.34
N ARG A 60 -0.97 -10.71 -22.06
CA ARG A 60 -1.32 -11.51 -20.87
C ARG A 60 -0.13 -11.57 -19.91
N GLY A 61 -0.37 -11.63 -18.59
CA GLY A 61 0.62 -11.88 -17.54
C GLY A 61 0.94 -10.68 -16.64
N ARG A 62 1.79 -10.94 -15.63
CA ARG A 62 2.25 -9.95 -14.61
C ARG A 62 2.97 -8.74 -15.24
N GLY A 63 3.56 -8.90 -16.42
CA GLY A 63 4.28 -7.87 -17.17
C GLY A 63 3.45 -7.08 -18.19
N ALA A 64 2.11 -7.03 -18.10
CA ALA A 64 1.31 -6.22 -19.01
C ALA A 64 1.73 -4.74 -18.91
N SER A 65 2.35 -4.21 -19.99
CA SER A 65 2.94 -2.87 -20.01
C SER A 65 1.93 -1.80 -19.61
N GLY A 66 2.36 -0.89 -18.76
CA GLY A 66 1.54 0.24 -18.31
C GLY A 66 0.91 0.13 -16.94
N LYS A 67 1.05 -1.01 -16.24
CA LYS A 67 0.65 -1.13 -14.83
C LYS A 67 1.69 -0.51 -13.92
N THR A 68 1.21 0.10 -12.84
CA THR A 68 2.04 0.57 -11.73
C THR A 68 2.24 -0.59 -10.76
N ILE A 69 3.48 -0.89 -10.44
CA ILE A 69 3.83 -1.92 -9.46
C ILE A 69 3.92 -1.25 -8.09
N VAL A 70 3.25 -1.83 -7.11
CA VAL A 70 3.31 -1.39 -5.72
C VAL A 70 3.82 -2.54 -4.88
N PHE A 71 4.87 -2.28 -4.13
CA PHE A 71 5.37 -3.18 -3.10
C PHE A 71 4.77 -2.80 -1.76
N GLY A 72 4.37 -3.78 -0.95
CA GLY A 72 3.74 -3.60 0.34
C GLY A 72 4.42 -4.39 1.43
N LEU A 73 4.59 -3.75 2.58
CA LEU A 73 5.04 -4.33 3.83
C LEU A 73 3.90 -4.19 4.84
N LEU A 74 3.43 -5.28 5.42
CA LEU A 74 2.39 -5.24 6.44
C LEU A 74 2.91 -5.86 7.73
N LYS A 75 2.93 -5.08 8.80
CA LYS A 75 3.10 -5.59 10.15
C LYS A 75 1.79 -6.25 10.59
N ARG A 76 1.84 -7.52 10.93
CA ARG A 76 0.64 -8.30 11.23
C ARG A 76 -0.19 -7.66 12.34
N ASN A 77 -1.50 -7.54 12.10
CA ASN A 77 -2.50 -6.89 12.96
C ASN A 77 -2.31 -5.38 13.19
N GLU A 78 -1.38 -4.75 12.50
CA GLU A 78 -1.08 -3.32 12.64
C GLU A 78 -1.14 -2.58 11.30
N ASN A 79 -0.02 -2.01 10.90
CA ASN A 79 0.09 -1.06 9.81
C ASN A 79 0.65 -1.68 8.53
N VAL A 80 0.28 -1.09 7.41
CA VAL A 80 0.89 -1.33 6.10
C VAL A 80 1.71 -0.11 5.69
N TYR A 81 2.82 -0.35 5.00
CA TYR A 81 3.59 0.64 4.25
C TYR A 81 3.61 0.22 2.78
N THR A 82 3.47 1.16 1.86
CA THR A 82 3.46 0.88 0.43
C THR A 82 4.43 1.78 -0.32
N GLU A 83 5.10 1.22 -1.33
CA GLU A 83 6.01 1.95 -2.20
C GLU A 83 5.78 1.60 -3.67
N ILE A 84 5.80 2.63 -4.55
CA ILE A 84 5.74 2.42 -5.99
C ILE A 84 7.15 2.07 -6.48
N VAL A 85 7.27 0.89 -7.08
CA VAL A 85 8.56 0.38 -7.55
C VAL A 85 8.63 0.28 -9.07
N PRO A 86 9.82 0.47 -9.66
CA PRO A 86 9.99 0.32 -11.11
C PRO A 86 9.89 -1.14 -11.56
N ASP A 87 10.31 -2.05 -10.71
CA ASP A 87 10.34 -3.50 -10.95
C ASP A 87 10.33 -4.28 -9.61
N CYS A 88 10.15 -5.61 -9.70
CA CYS A 88 10.24 -6.53 -8.57
C CYS A 88 11.58 -7.26 -8.55
N SER A 89 12.67 -6.60 -8.94
CA SER A 89 14.01 -7.21 -8.87
C SER A 89 14.45 -7.36 -7.42
N LYS A 90 15.32 -8.36 -7.17
CA LYS A 90 15.93 -8.60 -5.86
C LYS A 90 16.56 -7.31 -5.29
N ALA A 91 17.30 -6.55 -6.12
CA ALA A 91 17.97 -5.33 -5.68
C ALA A 91 17.00 -4.24 -5.23
N THR A 92 15.91 -4.02 -6.01
CA THR A 92 14.87 -3.04 -5.68
C THR A 92 14.18 -3.39 -4.36
N LEU A 93 13.70 -4.63 -4.22
CA LEU A 93 12.94 -5.04 -3.04
C LEU A 93 13.82 -5.10 -1.78
N GLN A 94 15.03 -5.61 -1.87
CA GLN A 94 15.95 -5.66 -0.73
C GLN A 94 16.35 -4.27 -0.22
N GLY A 95 16.47 -3.27 -1.10
CA GLY A 95 16.72 -1.88 -0.69
C GLY A 95 15.61 -1.34 0.20
N ILE A 96 14.35 -1.58 -0.17
CA ILE A 96 13.18 -1.14 0.61
C ILE A 96 13.08 -1.92 1.92
N ILE A 97 13.24 -3.24 1.87
CA ILE A 97 13.17 -4.11 3.06
C ILE A 97 14.19 -3.68 4.11
N ARG A 98 15.44 -3.44 3.72
CA ARG A 98 16.49 -2.96 4.63
C ARG A 98 16.19 -1.60 5.26
N GLY A 99 15.51 -0.72 4.54
CA GLY A 99 15.16 0.61 5.02
C GLY A 99 13.98 0.63 6.00
N HIS A 100 13.13 -0.41 5.97
CA HIS A 100 11.84 -0.38 6.67
C HIS A 100 11.60 -1.53 7.64
N ILE A 101 12.48 -2.54 7.72
CA ILE A 101 12.29 -3.71 8.57
C ILE A 101 13.53 -3.96 9.43
N GLU A 102 13.32 -4.19 10.72
CA GLU A 102 14.38 -4.58 11.65
C GLU A 102 14.81 -6.04 11.40
N LEU A 103 16.12 -6.33 11.53
CA LEU A 103 16.72 -7.61 11.14
C LEU A 103 16.22 -8.82 11.94
N ASP A 104 15.77 -8.61 13.17
CA ASP A 104 15.21 -9.66 14.04
C ASP A 104 13.77 -10.03 13.73
N SER A 105 13.16 -9.36 12.74
CA SER A 105 11.79 -9.59 12.31
C SER A 105 11.62 -10.93 11.61
N VAL A 106 10.39 -11.46 11.68
CA VAL A 106 9.96 -12.65 10.94
C VAL A 106 9.29 -12.23 9.64
N ILE A 107 9.87 -12.61 8.51
CA ILE A 107 9.36 -12.24 7.19
C ILE A 107 8.57 -13.40 6.55
N ASN A 108 7.34 -13.13 6.14
CA ASN A 108 6.50 -14.02 5.34
C ASN A 108 6.29 -13.43 3.94
N THR A 109 6.53 -14.23 2.90
CA THR A 109 6.31 -13.84 1.49
C THR A 109 5.61 -14.94 0.72
N ASP A 110 5.12 -14.62 -0.49
CA ASP A 110 4.87 -15.67 -1.49
C ASP A 110 6.19 -16.28 -1.99
N GLY A 111 6.10 -17.36 -2.76
CA GLY A 111 7.29 -18.06 -3.29
C GLY A 111 8.03 -17.32 -4.41
N TRP A 112 7.84 -16.00 -4.59
CA TRP A 112 8.44 -15.25 -5.69
C TRP A 112 9.96 -15.11 -5.55
N ARG A 113 10.70 -15.30 -6.68
CA ARG A 113 12.17 -15.24 -6.70
C ARG A 113 12.78 -13.88 -6.32
N GLY A 114 12.00 -12.79 -6.40
CA GLY A 114 12.43 -11.46 -5.98
C GLY A 114 12.82 -11.38 -4.51
N TYR A 115 12.32 -12.32 -3.69
CA TYR A 115 12.64 -12.42 -2.26
C TYR A 115 13.81 -13.36 -1.96
N ASP A 116 14.46 -13.94 -2.98
CA ASP A 116 15.62 -14.80 -2.78
C ASP A 116 16.78 -14.01 -2.14
N GLY A 117 17.47 -14.65 -1.19
CA GLY A 117 18.63 -14.08 -0.54
C GLY A 117 18.32 -13.03 0.53
N LEU A 118 17.13 -13.02 1.13
CA LEU A 118 16.85 -12.23 2.33
C LEU A 118 17.76 -12.67 3.49
N VAL A 119 18.09 -13.96 3.58
CA VAL A 119 19.07 -14.49 4.55
C VAL A 119 20.44 -13.87 4.33
N ASP A 120 20.86 -13.68 3.07
CA ASP A 120 22.16 -13.08 2.71
C ASP A 120 22.30 -11.62 3.20
N ILE A 121 21.17 -10.95 3.48
CA ILE A 121 21.14 -9.58 3.97
C ILE A 121 20.82 -9.48 5.47
N GLY A 122 20.84 -10.61 6.19
CA GLY A 122 20.77 -10.67 7.63
C GLY A 122 19.41 -10.99 8.25
N PHE A 123 18.42 -11.42 7.45
CA PHE A 123 17.13 -11.88 7.97
C PHE A 123 17.14 -13.39 8.20
N ASP A 124 17.33 -13.81 9.43
CA ASP A 124 17.42 -15.24 9.79
C ASP A 124 16.06 -15.95 9.79
N LYS A 125 14.97 -15.20 9.96
CA LYS A 125 13.60 -15.73 10.09
C LYS A 125 12.77 -15.39 8.85
N TYR A 126 12.99 -16.12 7.76
CA TYR A 126 12.30 -15.94 6.48
C TYR A 126 11.51 -17.18 6.11
N PHE A 127 10.21 -17.02 5.81
CA PHE A 127 9.31 -18.09 5.43
C PHE A 127 8.61 -17.81 4.11
N ARG A 128 8.60 -18.81 3.23
CA ARG A 128 7.84 -18.80 1.98
C ARG A 128 6.51 -19.50 2.17
N VAL A 129 5.43 -18.84 1.82
CA VAL A 129 4.08 -19.41 1.79
C VAL A 129 3.80 -19.94 0.40
N ASN A 130 3.51 -21.25 0.26
CA ASN A 130 3.27 -21.88 -1.02
C ASN A 130 1.76 -22.06 -1.26
N HIS A 131 1.16 -21.25 -2.13
CA HIS A 131 -0.28 -21.33 -2.44
C HIS A 131 -0.68 -22.57 -3.28
N GLY A 132 0.31 -23.38 -3.76
CA GLY A 132 0.07 -24.48 -4.70
C GLY A 132 -0.42 -25.79 -4.09
N ASN A 133 -0.26 -26.04 -2.80
CA ASN A 133 -0.48 -27.34 -2.16
C ASN A 133 -1.61 -27.37 -1.12
N ASN A 134 -2.63 -26.52 -1.19
CA ASN A 134 -3.70 -26.39 -0.17
C ASN A 134 -3.16 -26.23 1.27
N GLU A 135 -1.93 -25.79 1.45
CA GLU A 135 -1.39 -25.38 2.73
C GLU A 135 -1.97 -24.00 3.10
N PHE A 136 -3.27 -23.98 3.38
CA PHE A 136 -3.90 -22.86 4.06
C PHE A 136 -3.29 -22.77 5.46
N ALA A 137 -2.37 -21.81 5.61
CA ALA A 137 -1.81 -21.38 6.89
C ALA A 137 -1.31 -22.52 7.80
N CYS A 138 -0.06 -22.91 7.65
CA CYS A 138 0.62 -23.71 8.68
C CYS A 138 0.92 -22.78 9.87
N GLY A 139 -0.04 -22.62 10.79
CA GLY A 139 0.06 -21.73 11.94
C GLY A 139 0.19 -20.25 11.57
N GLU A 140 1.26 -19.59 12.03
CA GLU A 140 1.50 -18.16 11.79
C GLU A 140 2.11 -17.83 10.40
N ARG A 141 2.31 -18.82 9.53
CA ARG A 141 2.96 -18.66 8.21
C ARG A 141 1.92 -18.40 7.13
N HIS A 142 1.51 -17.16 6.96
CA HIS A 142 0.58 -16.73 5.90
C HIS A 142 0.82 -15.27 5.51
N ILE A 143 0.25 -14.83 4.38
CA ILE A 143 0.27 -13.45 3.90
C ILE A 143 -1.15 -12.88 3.71
N ASN A 144 -2.13 -13.43 4.42
CA ASN A 144 -3.55 -13.06 4.28
C ASN A 144 -3.81 -11.59 4.64
N GLY A 145 -2.99 -11.00 5.52
CA GLY A 145 -3.12 -9.60 5.91
C GLY A 145 -2.82 -8.65 4.75
N ILE A 146 -1.68 -8.84 4.09
CA ILE A 146 -1.29 -8.00 2.94
C ILE A 146 -2.22 -8.24 1.74
N GLU A 147 -2.67 -9.47 1.50
CA GLU A 147 -3.67 -9.77 0.47
C GLU A 147 -5.02 -9.07 0.74
N SER A 148 -5.46 -9.06 1.99
CA SER A 148 -6.65 -8.32 2.43
C SER A 148 -6.50 -6.82 2.16
N PHE A 149 -5.33 -6.25 2.47
CA PHE A 149 -5.04 -4.85 2.14
C PHE A 149 -5.14 -4.59 0.62
N TRP A 150 -4.58 -5.48 -0.23
CA TRP A 150 -4.70 -5.32 -1.69
C TRP A 150 -6.15 -5.38 -2.18
N GLY A 151 -6.94 -6.27 -1.61
CA GLY A 151 -8.39 -6.33 -1.88
C GLY A 151 -9.10 -5.02 -1.56
N TYR A 152 -8.83 -4.47 -0.37
CA TYR A 152 -9.34 -3.17 0.08
C TYR A 152 -8.88 -2.03 -0.85
N ALA A 153 -7.57 -1.96 -1.16
CA ALA A 153 -6.99 -0.92 -1.99
C ALA A 153 -7.59 -0.91 -3.40
N LYS A 154 -7.67 -2.08 -4.04
CA LYS A 154 -8.26 -2.22 -5.38
C LYS A 154 -9.72 -1.80 -5.40
N LYS A 155 -10.52 -2.26 -4.43
CA LYS A 155 -11.95 -1.89 -4.30
C LYS A 155 -12.13 -0.38 -4.10
N ARG A 156 -11.32 0.23 -3.22
CA ARG A 156 -11.39 1.67 -2.97
C ARG A 156 -11.01 2.49 -4.19
N LEU A 157 -9.91 2.16 -4.86
CA LEU A 157 -9.39 2.93 -6.00
C LEU A 157 -10.24 2.79 -7.26
N MET A 158 -10.98 1.68 -7.41
CA MET A 158 -11.85 1.42 -8.56
C MET A 158 -12.95 2.48 -8.72
N LYS A 159 -13.45 3.06 -7.64
CA LYS A 159 -14.52 4.09 -7.68
C LYS A 159 -14.11 5.38 -8.40
N PHE A 160 -12.82 5.64 -8.56
CA PHE A 160 -12.35 6.83 -9.27
C PHE A 160 -12.33 6.66 -10.79
N ASN A 161 -12.71 5.48 -11.33
CA ASN A 161 -12.81 5.19 -12.76
C ASN A 161 -11.55 5.53 -13.58
N GLY A 162 -10.40 5.40 -12.97
CA GLY A 162 -9.10 5.79 -13.50
C GLY A 162 -8.50 6.97 -12.73
N ILE A 163 -7.24 6.82 -12.40
CA ILE A 163 -6.47 7.83 -11.68
C ILE A 163 -5.25 8.17 -12.56
N ASP A 164 -5.01 9.48 -12.76
CA ASP A 164 -3.81 9.93 -13.43
C ASP A 164 -2.56 9.37 -12.73
N LYS A 165 -1.61 8.86 -13.51
CA LYS A 165 -0.38 8.25 -12.97
C LYS A 165 0.37 9.18 -12.02
N LYS A 166 0.36 10.50 -12.29
CA LYS A 166 1.02 11.51 -11.45
C LYS A 166 0.33 11.66 -10.09
N MET A 167 -0.97 11.34 -10.02
CA MET A 167 -1.77 11.43 -8.79
C MET A 167 -1.90 10.09 -8.06
N PHE A 168 -1.50 8.99 -8.70
CA PHE A 168 -1.66 7.65 -8.15
C PHE A 168 -0.99 7.50 -6.79
N TYR A 169 0.22 8.01 -6.62
CA TYR A 169 0.95 8.00 -5.34
C TYR A 169 0.13 8.59 -4.20
N LEU A 170 -0.48 9.76 -4.41
CA LEU A 170 -1.28 10.43 -3.39
C LEU A 170 -2.55 9.63 -3.01
N HIS A 171 -3.19 9.00 -4.00
CA HIS A 171 -4.34 8.13 -3.75
C HIS A 171 -3.94 6.82 -3.05
N LEU A 172 -2.77 6.28 -3.36
CA LEU A 172 -2.22 5.10 -2.71
C LEU A 172 -1.93 5.39 -1.23
N LYS A 173 -1.22 6.50 -0.92
CA LYS A 173 -0.92 6.91 0.45
C LYS A 173 -2.18 7.25 1.26
N GLU A 174 -3.20 7.86 0.66
CA GLU A 174 -4.49 8.01 1.31
C GLU A 174 -5.15 6.66 1.61
N THR A 175 -4.98 5.67 0.74
CA THR A 175 -5.53 4.32 0.96
C THR A 175 -4.80 3.60 2.09
N GLU A 176 -3.48 3.68 2.13
CA GLU A 176 -2.61 3.20 3.20
C GLU A 176 -2.99 3.82 4.55
N TYR A 177 -3.06 5.15 4.62
CA TYR A 177 -3.48 5.89 5.81
C TYR A 177 -4.84 5.43 6.35
N ARG A 178 -5.84 5.30 5.46
CA ARG A 178 -7.19 4.84 5.85
C ARG A 178 -7.20 3.40 6.35
N PHE A 179 -6.36 2.54 5.81
CA PHE A 179 -6.23 1.17 6.28
C PHE A 179 -5.56 1.13 7.66
N ASN A 180 -4.51 1.88 7.85
CA ASN A 180 -3.77 1.96 9.11
C ASN A 180 -4.63 2.52 10.26
N HIS A 181 -5.51 3.48 9.95
CA HIS A 181 -6.45 4.09 10.88
C HIS A 181 -7.87 3.52 10.81
N ARG A 182 -8.05 2.28 10.33
CA ARG A 182 -9.39 1.67 10.12
C ARG A 182 -10.20 1.46 11.38
N HIS A 183 -9.55 1.46 12.52
CA HIS A 183 -10.17 1.33 13.85
C HIS A 183 -10.27 2.67 14.60
N ASP A 184 -9.74 3.74 14.03
CA ASP A 184 -9.66 5.06 14.62
C ASP A 184 -10.77 5.98 14.11
N ASN A 185 -10.92 7.14 14.77
CA ASN A 185 -11.77 8.20 14.28
C ASN A 185 -11.00 9.07 13.27
N LEU A 186 -11.02 8.68 12.00
CA LEU A 186 -10.32 9.36 10.90
C LEU A 186 -10.59 10.88 10.85
N TYR A 187 -11.77 11.33 11.23
CA TYR A 187 -12.10 12.74 11.24
C TYR A 187 -11.27 13.50 12.29
N LEU A 188 -11.21 12.99 13.51
CA LEU A 188 -10.41 13.59 14.58
C LEU A 188 -8.92 13.52 14.28
N ASP A 189 -8.45 12.45 13.68
CA ASP A 189 -7.02 12.30 13.34
C ASP A 189 -6.60 13.26 12.23
N LEU A 190 -7.43 13.44 11.20
CA LEU A 190 -7.21 14.48 10.19
C LEU A 190 -7.25 15.89 10.77
N LEU A 191 -8.15 16.18 11.71
CA LEU A 191 -8.16 17.48 12.39
C LEU A 191 -6.89 17.72 13.20
N LYS A 192 -6.37 16.71 13.91
CA LYS A 192 -5.10 16.79 14.63
C LYS A 192 -3.94 17.05 13.68
N LEU A 193 -3.90 16.30 12.55
CA LEU A 193 -2.90 16.48 11.51
C LEU A 193 -2.91 17.92 10.96
N LEU A 194 -4.08 18.44 10.61
CA LEU A 194 -4.24 19.79 10.06
C LEU A 194 -3.97 20.89 11.08
N ARG A 195 -4.19 20.63 12.37
CA ARG A 195 -3.81 21.57 13.44
C ARG A 195 -2.30 21.72 13.56
N LYS A 196 -1.54 20.63 13.37
CA LYS A 196 -0.08 20.65 13.38
C LYS A 196 0.49 21.23 12.09
N ASN A 197 -0.12 20.88 10.96
CA ASN A 197 0.36 21.23 9.61
C ASN A 197 -0.81 21.76 8.76
N PRO A 198 -1.17 23.05 8.85
CA PRO A 198 -2.26 23.64 8.05
C PRO A 198 -2.10 23.45 6.54
N LEU A 199 -3.23 23.58 5.79
CA LEU A 199 -3.27 23.42 4.31
C LEU A 199 -2.60 24.58 3.58
#